data_e6e0de93d57d07f3c9d3bf7e6352ab03
#
_entry.id   e6e0de93d57d07f3c9d3bf7e6352ab03
#
_cell.length_a   1.000
_cell.length_b   1.000
_cell.length_c   1.000
_cell.angle_alpha   90.00
_cell.angle_beta   90.00
_cell.angle_gamma   90.00
#
_symmetry.space_group_name_H-M   'P 1'
#
loop_
_entity.id
_entity.type
_entity.pdbx_description
1 polymer ?
#
loop_
_entity_poly.entity_id
_entity_poly.type
_entity_poly.pdbx_seq_one_letter_code
_entity_poly.pdbx_strand_id
1 'polypeptide(L)'
;MAKFLHCTDKDDVVFVTNPSFAVNLVAKNFPLEKGDEILATNIEYGACDRTWEYYCNKAGAKYVRQPISLPITTKEKFIEDFFKGVTPKTKAIFISHITSATALIFPVKEICAIAKQKGLITFVDGAHGPAQVEVNLDELEADFYTGACHKWMMAPKG
;
A
#
# COMPACT_ATOMS: atom_id res chain seq x y z
N MET A 1 -11.04 -5.10 -16.72
CA MET A 1 -10.51 -4.66 -15.43
C MET A 1 -9.97 -3.23 -15.51
N ALA A 2 -9.06 -2.91 -16.40
CA ALA A 2 -8.49 -1.56 -16.54
C ALA A 2 -9.55 -0.45 -16.59
N LYS A 3 -10.56 -0.59 -17.46
CA LYS A 3 -11.67 0.37 -17.54
C LYS A 3 -12.43 0.54 -16.19
N PHE A 4 -12.59 -0.53 -15.43
CA PHE A 4 -13.28 -0.49 -14.11
C PHE A 4 -12.46 0.22 -13.05
N LEU A 5 -11.14 0.13 -13.15
CA LEU A 5 -10.21 0.76 -12.22
C LEU A 5 -9.69 2.12 -12.72
N HIS A 6 -10.26 2.64 -13.80
CA HIS A 6 -9.80 3.89 -14.44
C HIS A 6 -8.27 3.89 -14.65
N CYS A 7 -7.77 2.83 -15.30
CA CYS A 7 -6.39 2.70 -15.71
C CYS A 7 -6.32 2.85 -17.22
N THR A 8 -5.67 3.90 -17.71
CA THR A 8 -5.59 4.21 -19.13
C THR A 8 -4.75 3.19 -19.89
N ASP A 9 -3.60 2.79 -19.33
CA ASP A 9 -2.79 1.73 -19.91
C ASP A 9 -3.23 0.36 -19.37
N LYS A 10 -3.87 -0.43 -20.24
CA LYS A 10 -4.32 -1.78 -19.88
C LYS A 10 -3.18 -2.74 -19.56
N ASP A 11 -1.97 -2.47 -20.07
CA ASP A 11 -0.81 -3.32 -19.91
C ASP A 11 -0.18 -3.14 -18.50
N ASP A 12 -0.59 -2.09 -17.75
CA ASP A 12 -0.25 -1.92 -16.34
C ASP A 12 -1.10 -2.80 -15.41
N VAL A 13 -2.15 -3.47 -15.93
CA VAL A 13 -3.03 -4.32 -15.13
C VAL A 13 -2.71 -5.80 -15.34
N VAL A 14 -2.17 -6.43 -14.31
CA VAL A 14 -1.83 -7.87 -14.33
C VAL A 14 -2.67 -8.66 -13.33
N PHE A 15 -3.04 -9.89 -13.70
CA PHE A 15 -3.73 -10.80 -12.81
C PHE A 15 -2.72 -11.67 -12.05
N VAL A 16 -2.93 -11.75 -10.74
CA VAL A 16 -2.16 -12.62 -9.83
C VAL A 16 -3.13 -13.39 -8.94
N THR A 17 -2.65 -14.43 -8.29
CA THR A 17 -3.47 -15.36 -7.50
C THR A 17 -4.28 -14.65 -6.41
N ASN A 18 -3.68 -13.70 -5.70
CA ASN A 18 -4.32 -12.93 -4.64
C ASN A 18 -3.45 -11.73 -4.22
N PRO A 19 -3.99 -10.77 -3.44
CA PRO A 19 -3.24 -9.59 -3.00
C PRO A 19 -1.95 -9.93 -2.22
N SER A 20 -1.98 -10.91 -1.33
CA SER A 20 -0.78 -11.30 -0.57
C SER A 20 0.33 -11.81 -1.48
N PHE A 21 -0.01 -12.51 -2.56
CA PHE A 21 0.95 -12.91 -3.59
C PHE A 21 1.53 -11.69 -4.31
N ALA A 22 0.69 -10.70 -4.66
CA ALA A 22 1.16 -9.46 -5.28
C ALA A 22 2.15 -8.71 -4.37
N VAL A 23 1.82 -8.56 -3.07
CA VAL A 23 2.71 -7.94 -2.08
C VAL A 23 4.05 -8.69 -1.99
N ASN A 24 4.01 -10.04 -1.94
CA ASN A 24 5.22 -10.85 -1.92
C ASN A 24 6.05 -10.68 -3.19
N LEU A 25 5.40 -10.61 -4.35
CA LEU A 25 6.09 -10.43 -5.63
C LEU A 25 6.86 -9.11 -5.67
N VAL A 26 6.22 -8.02 -5.25
CA VAL A 26 6.88 -6.70 -5.20
C VAL A 26 7.96 -6.69 -4.12
N ALA A 27 7.66 -7.07 -2.89
CA ALA A 27 8.61 -7.02 -1.78
C ALA A 27 9.87 -7.87 -2.02
N LYS A 28 9.72 -9.03 -2.67
CA LYS A 28 10.83 -9.91 -3.05
C LYS A 28 11.79 -9.25 -4.05
N ASN A 29 11.25 -8.47 -4.98
CA ASN A 29 12.01 -7.89 -6.09
C ASN A 29 12.31 -6.40 -5.88
N PHE A 30 11.82 -5.79 -4.80
CA PHE A 30 12.10 -4.41 -4.48
C PHE A 30 13.59 -4.23 -4.12
N PRO A 31 14.30 -3.27 -4.74
CA PRO A 31 15.74 -3.11 -4.55
C PRO A 31 16.05 -2.45 -3.21
N LEU A 32 16.10 -3.25 -2.15
CA LEU A 32 16.47 -2.80 -0.81
C LEU A 32 17.95 -2.98 -0.54
N GLU A 33 18.57 -1.96 0.02
CA GLU A 33 19.93 -1.96 0.51
C GLU A 33 19.99 -1.90 2.04
N LYS A 34 21.15 -2.23 2.60
CA LYS A 34 21.36 -2.16 4.04
C LYS A 34 21.12 -0.76 4.59
N GLY A 35 20.22 -0.66 5.53
CA GLY A 35 19.86 0.59 6.19
C GLY A 35 18.69 1.35 5.56
N ASP A 36 18.18 0.91 4.41
CA ASP A 36 16.95 1.44 3.82
C ASP A 36 15.74 1.20 4.73
N GLU A 37 14.68 1.97 4.55
CA GLU A 37 13.46 1.85 5.34
C GLU A 37 12.23 1.77 4.43
N ILE A 38 11.32 0.85 4.78
CA ILE A 38 9.95 0.80 4.26
C ILE A 38 9.02 1.29 5.35
N LEU A 39 8.29 2.36 5.09
CA LEU A 39 7.33 2.93 6.02
C LEU A 39 5.94 2.33 5.82
N ALA A 40 5.30 1.93 6.91
CA ALA A 40 3.91 1.46 6.93
C ALA A 40 3.20 1.97 8.19
N THR A 41 1.88 1.76 8.29
CA THR A 41 1.17 1.97 9.55
C THR A 41 1.34 0.76 10.48
N ASN A 42 1.03 0.93 11.76
CA ASN A 42 1.02 -0.17 12.73
C ASN A 42 -0.27 -1.02 12.69
N ILE A 43 -1.17 -0.77 11.73
CA ILE A 43 -2.47 -1.45 11.60
C ILE A 43 -2.66 -2.06 10.20
N GLU A 44 -1.57 -2.43 9.54
CA GLU A 44 -1.58 -3.10 8.25
C GLU A 44 -2.01 -4.58 8.37
N TYR A 45 -2.33 -5.20 7.22
CA TYR A 45 -2.68 -6.62 7.20
C TYR A 45 -1.47 -7.49 7.58
N GLY A 46 -1.64 -8.32 8.61
CA GLY A 46 -0.53 -9.06 9.24
C GLY A 46 0.26 -9.98 8.31
N ALA A 47 -0.32 -10.50 7.21
CA ALA A 47 0.45 -11.28 6.23
C ALA A 47 1.38 -10.38 5.42
N CYS A 48 0.92 -9.19 5.04
CA CYS A 48 1.72 -8.20 4.31
C CYS A 48 2.81 -7.61 5.19
N ASP A 49 2.50 -7.32 6.46
CA ASP A 49 3.46 -6.90 7.48
C ASP A 49 4.63 -7.88 7.60
N ARG A 50 4.32 -9.17 7.75
CA ARG A 50 5.34 -10.22 7.85
C ARG A 50 6.17 -10.35 6.57
N THR A 51 5.53 -10.14 5.42
CA THR A 51 6.22 -10.16 4.13
C THR A 51 7.29 -9.06 4.06
N TRP A 52 6.91 -7.82 4.31
CA TRP A 52 7.83 -6.69 4.28
C TRP A 52 8.92 -6.81 5.34
N GLU A 53 8.56 -7.20 6.57
CA GLU A 53 9.52 -7.43 7.65
C GLU A 53 10.57 -8.50 7.27
N TYR A 54 10.12 -9.61 6.64
CA TYR A 54 11.03 -10.66 6.18
C TYR A 54 12.04 -10.15 5.14
N TYR A 55 11.55 -9.46 4.09
CA TYR A 55 12.45 -8.98 3.02
C TYR A 55 13.33 -7.82 3.47
N CYS A 56 12.84 -6.92 4.31
CA CYS A 56 13.67 -5.90 4.94
C CYS A 56 14.79 -6.52 5.77
N ASN A 57 14.46 -7.46 6.65
CA ASN A 57 15.48 -8.15 7.47
C ASN A 57 16.52 -8.88 6.60
N LYS A 58 16.08 -9.53 5.53
CA LYS A 58 16.99 -10.21 4.59
C LYS A 58 17.97 -9.26 3.89
N ALA A 59 17.53 -8.05 3.59
CA ALA A 59 18.35 -7.01 2.95
C ALA A 59 19.19 -6.19 3.96
N GLY A 60 18.96 -6.35 5.28
CA GLY A 60 19.53 -5.48 6.30
C GLY A 60 18.87 -4.10 6.34
N ALA A 61 17.69 -3.98 5.76
CA ALA A 61 16.82 -2.81 5.79
C ALA A 61 15.86 -2.88 7.00
N LYS A 62 15.04 -1.85 7.20
CA LYS A 62 14.07 -1.78 8.28
C LYS A 62 12.64 -1.67 7.75
N TYR A 63 11.72 -2.41 8.34
CA TYR A 63 10.29 -2.19 8.19
C TYR A 63 9.79 -1.34 9.36
N VAL A 64 9.42 -0.10 9.08
CA VAL A 64 9.04 0.92 10.08
C VAL A 64 7.53 0.99 10.18
N ARG A 65 6.98 0.59 11.33
CA ARG A 65 5.55 0.69 11.63
C ARG A 65 5.28 1.99 12.38
N GLN A 66 4.83 3.00 11.65
CA GLN A 66 4.43 4.28 12.23
C GLN A 66 3.15 4.10 13.06
N PRO A 67 3.17 4.42 14.36
CA PRO A 67 1.97 4.36 15.17
C PRO A 67 0.91 5.36 14.70
N ILE A 68 -0.32 4.86 14.50
CA ILE A 68 -1.49 5.66 14.21
C ILE A 68 -2.41 5.61 15.42
N SER A 69 -2.71 6.78 15.98
CA SER A 69 -3.62 6.88 17.12
C SER A 69 -5.07 6.67 16.67
N LEU A 70 -5.79 5.83 17.40
CA LEU A 70 -7.22 5.62 17.20
C LEU A 70 -8.02 6.24 18.35
N PRO A 71 -9.19 6.84 18.08
CA PRO A 71 -9.80 7.03 16.76
C PRO A 71 -9.04 8.08 15.91
N ILE A 72 -9.07 7.91 14.59
CA ILE A 72 -8.58 8.93 13.65
C ILE A 72 -9.55 10.11 13.72
N THR A 73 -9.02 11.31 13.95
CA THR A 73 -9.84 12.51 14.12
C THR A 73 -10.12 13.22 12.80
N THR A 74 -9.07 13.48 12.01
CA THR A 74 -9.18 14.10 10.68
C THR A 74 -8.20 13.47 9.71
N LYS A 75 -8.47 13.64 8.43
CA LYS A 75 -7.59 13.19 7.35
C LYS A 75 -6.21 13.86 7.43
N GLU A 76 -6.19 15.14 7.66
CA GLU A 76 -4.97 15.97 7.74
C GLU A 76 -4.09 15.49 8.91
N LYS A 77 -4.71 15.25 10.06
CA LYS A 77 -3.99 14.75 11.24
C LYS A 77 -3.40 13.36 11.00
N PHE A 78 -4.14 12.48 10.33
CA PHE A 78 -3.62 11.16 9.95
C PHE A 78 -2.39 11.28 9.04
N ILE A 79 -2.48 12.12 8.00
CA ILE A 79 -1.37 12.34 7.06
C ILE A 79 -0.14 12.91 7.80
N GLU A 80 -0.35 13.93 8.62
CA GLU A 80 0.73 14.52 9.44
C GLU A 80 1.42 13.46 10.30
N ASP A 81 0.64 12.66 11.04
CA ASP A 81 1.19 11.65 11.95
C ASP A 81 1.89 10.53 11.19
N PHE A 82 1.34 10.11 10.06
CA PHE A 82 1.95 9.07 9.23
C PHE A 82 3.32 9.51 8.68
N PHE A 83 3.41 10.73 8.14
CA PHE A 83 4.66 11.22 7.56
C PHE A 83 5.75 11.58 8.59
N LYS A 84 5.45 11.59 9.90
CA LYS A 84 6.47 11.66 10.97
C LYS A 84 7.42 10.46 10.94
N GLY A 85 6.96 9.32 10.39
CA GLY A 85 7.79 8.13 10.21
C GLY A 85 8.80 8.21 9.07
N VAL A 86 8.72 9.21 8.20
CA VAL A 86 9.63 9.37 7.05
C VAL A 86 10.99 9.88 7.52
N THR A 87 12.04 9.22 7.09
CA THR A 87 13.43 9.63 7.32
C THR A 87 14.18 9.73 5.98
N PRO A 88 15.41 10.26 5.96
CA PRO A 88 16.24 10.24 4.73
C PRO A 88 16.57 8.83 4.20
N LYS A 89 16.28 7.77 4.97
CA LYS A 89 16.48 6.37 4.60
C LYS A 89 15.22 5.71 4.05
N THR A 90 14.06 6.36 4.16
CA THR A 90 12.81 5.83 3.64
C THR A 90 12.87 5.76 2.13
N LYS A 91 12.65 4.56 1.57
CA LYS A 91 12.62 4.30 0.12
C LYS A 91 11.22 4.16 -0.43
N ALA A 92 10.35 3.55 0.36
CA ALA A 92 8.97 3.32 -0.06
C ALA A 92 8.00 3.38 1.11
N ILE A 93 6.74 3.57 0.75
CA ILE A 93 5.57 3.49 1.62
C ILE A 93 4.77 2.26 1.24
N PHE A 94 4.44 1.43 2.22
CA PHE A 94 3.42 0.40 2.12
C PHE A 94 2.21 0.78 2.96
N ILE A 95 1.02 0.84 2.37
CA ILE A 95 -0.19 1.29 3.07
C ILE A 95 -1.45 0.62 2.53
N SER A 96 -2.35 0.22 3.42
CA SER A 96 -3.69 -0.23 3.05
C SER A 96 -4.56 0.92 2.53
N HIS A 97 -5.37 0.68 1.49
CA HIS A 97 -6.43 1.62 1.10
C HIS A 97 -7.59 1.55 2.10
N ILE A 98 -7.99 0.32 2.44
CA ILE A 98 -8.97 0.04 3.50
C ILE A 98 -8.39 -1.02 4.42
N THR A 99 -8.27 -0.71 5.69
CA THR A 99 -7.68 -1.63 6.68
C THR A 99 -8.55 -2.84 6.94
N SER A 100 -7.95 -4.02 7.03
CA SER A 100 -8.69 -5.27 7.25
C SER A 100 -9.27 -5.41 8.66
N ALA A 101 -8.60 -4.84 9.66
CA ALA A 101 -8.99 -4.98 11.06
C ALA A 101 -10.05 -3.97 11.50
N THR A 102 -10.06 -2.76 10.92
CA THR A 102 -10.87 -1.63 11.40
C THR A 102 -11.76 -1.03 10.32
N ALA A 103 -11.64 -1.48 9.07
CA ALA A 103 -12.35 -0.95 7.90
C ALA A 103 -12.18 0.57 7.70
N LEU A 104 -11.11 1.14 8.22
CA LEU A 104 -10.77 2.56 7.99
C LEU A 104 -10.31 2.76 6.56
N ILE A 105 -10.88 3.76 5.89
CA ILE A 105 -10.47 4.20 4.55
C ILE A 105 -9.38 5.25 4.73
N PHE A 106 -8.18 4.94 4.26
CA PHE A 106 -7.06 5.87 4.34
C PHE A 106 -7.04 6.82 3.14
N PRO A 107 -6.53 8.05 3.32
CA PRO A 107 -6.42 9.05 2.26
C PRO A 107 -5.24 8.75 1.34
N VAL A 108 -5.29 7.62 0.64
CA VAL A 108 -4.16 7.10 -0.14
C VAL A 108 -3.79 8.01 -1.32
N LYS A 109 -4.76 8.74 -1.90
CA LYS A 109 -4.49 9.70 -2.97
C LYS A 109 -3.55 10.82 -2.50
N GLU A 110 -3.84 11.42 -1.36
CA GLU A 110 -3.02 12.47 -0.78
C GLU A 110 -1.65 11.94 -0.33
N ILE A 111 -1.62 10.71 0.20
CA ILE A 111 -0.37 10.06 0.61
C ILE A 111 0.51 9.80 -0.61
N CYS A 112 -0.03 9.25 -1.70
CA CYS A 112 0.72 9.03 -2.93
C CYS A 112 1.26 10.34 -3.50
N ALA A 113 0.45 11.40 -3.54
CA ALA A 113 0.87 12.71 -4.01
C ALA A 113 2.04 13.28 -3.19
N ILE A 114 2.00 13.19 -1.86
CA ILE A 114 3.08 13.64 -0.98
C ILE A 114 4.32 12.74 -1.13
N ALA A 115 4.12 11.43 -1.21
CA ALA A 115 5.21 10.46 -1.41
C ALA A 115 5.97 10.75 -2.72
N LYS A 116 5.25 10.99 -3.81
CA LYS A 116 5.82 11.36 -5.12
C LYS A 116 6.67 12.63 -5.03
N GLN A 117 6.18 13.68 -4.33
CA GLN A 117 6.96 14.91 -4.10
C GLN A 117 8.25 14.66 -3.31
N LYS A 118 8.26 13.63 -2.46
CA LYS A 118 9.42 13.22 -1.66
C LYS A 118 10.33 12.19 -2.36
N GLY A 119 9.98 11.76 -3.57
CA GLY A 119 10.70 10.73 -4.31
C GLY A 119 10.59 9.33 -3.69
N LEU A 120 9.51 9.06 -2.94
CA LEU A 120 9.23 7.77 -2.32
C LEU A 120 8.34 6.93 -3.24
N ILE A 121 8.64 5.66 -3.36
CA ILE A 121 7.81 4.68 -4.06
C ILE A 121 6.61 4.32 -3.19
N THR A 122 5.44 4.16 -3.80
CA THR A 122 4.20 3.83 -3.09
C THR A 122 3.68 2.46 -3.48
N PHE A 123 3.37 1.65 -2.48
CA PHE A 123 2.64 0.41 -2.66
C PHE A 123 1.36 0.44 -1.83
N VAL A 124 0.21 0.49 -2.50
CA VAL A 124 -1.11 0.52 -1.88
C VAL A 124 -1.72 -0.88 -1.88
N ASP A 125 -1.96 -1.43 -0.70
CA ASP A 125 -2.77 -2.63 -0.54
C ASP A 125 -4.26 -2.28 -0.63
N GLY A 126 -4.79 -2.38 -1.85
CA GLY A 126 -6.20 -2.18 -2.16
C GLY A 126 -7.04 -3.45 -2.09
N ALA A 127 -6.65 -4.47 -1.32
CA ALA A 127 -7.38 -5.73 -1.22
C ALA A 127 -8.88 -5.56 -0.91
N HIS A 128 -9.25 -4.49 -0.24
CA HIS A 128 -10.63 -4.12 0.08
C HIS A 128 -11.17 -2.92 -0.73
N GLY A 129 -10.37 -2.33 -1.63
CA GLY A 129 -10.73 -1.11 -2.36
C GLY A 129 -11.75 -1.36 -3.49
N PRO A 130 -11.41 -2.14 -4.54
CA PRO A 130 -12.26 -2.31 -5.72
C PRO A 130 -13.66 -2.80 -5.38
N ALA A 131 -14.68 -2.13 -5.90
CA ALA A 131 -16.11 -2.34 -5.68
C ALA A 131 -16.62 -2.02 -4.26
N GLN A 132 -15.78 -1.62 -3.32
CA GLN A 132 -16.19 -1.06 -2.03
C GLN A 132 -16.08 0.46 -2.03
N VAL A 133 -15.08 0.99 -2.70
CA VAL A 133 -14.91 2.42 -2.98
C VAL A 133 -14.59 2.61 -4.45
N GLU A 134 -14.78 3.80 -4.95
CA GLU A 134 -14.29 4.16 -6.28
C GLU A 134 -12.76 4.16 -6.27
N VAL A 135 -12.17 3.44 -7.23
CA VAL A 135 -10.72 3.37 -7.43
C VAL A 135 -10.40 3.91 -8.81
N ASN A 136 -9.70 5.03 -8.85
CA ASN A 136 -9.17 5.62 -10.06
C ASN A 136 -7.64 5.56 -10.01
N LEU A 137 -7.06 4.57 -10.70
CA LEU A 137 -5.61 4.32 -10.64
C LEU A 137 -4.81 5.45 -11.27
N ASP A 138 -5.32 6.06 -12.35
CA ASP A 138 -4.64 7.18 -13.00
C ASP A 138 -4.55 8.42 -12.07
N GLU A 139 -5.60 8.68 -11.30
CA GLU A 139 -5.61 9.79 -10.34
C GLU A 139 -4.89 9.48 -9.03
N LEU A 140 -4.83 8.21 -8.67
CA LEU A 140 -4.16 7.76 -7.44
C LEU A 140 -2.65 7.90 -7.56
N GLU A 141 -2.12 7.70 -8.77
CA GLU A 141 -0.68 7.79 -9.08
C GLU A 141 0.19 6.92 -8.15
N ALA A 142 -0.35 5.81 -7.63
CA ALA A 142 0.43 4.84 -6.88
C ALA A 142 1.34 4.06 -7.82
N ASP A 143 2.60 3.81 -7.40
CA ASP A 143 3.53 2.98 -8.22
C ASP A 143 3.06 1.53 -8.29
N PHE A 144 2.48 1.03 -7.21
CA PHE A 144 1.85 -0.29 -7.14
C PHE A 144 0.51 -0.22 -6.40
N TYR A 145 -0.50 -0.86 -6.97
CA TYR A 145 -1.80 -1.03 -6.33
C TYR A 145 -2.25 -2.48 -6.48
N THR A 146 -2.63 -3.15 -5.41
CA THR A 146 -3.22 -4.49 -5.48
C THR A 146 -4.71 -4.47 -5.15
N GLY A 147 -5.47 -5.37 -5.78
CA GLY A 147 -6.90 -5.55 -5.51
C GLY A 147 -7.27 -7.02 -5.37
N ALA A 148 -8.42 -7.31 -4.78
CA ALA A 148 -8.92 -8.68 -4.63
C ALA A 148 -10.28 -8.84 -5.31
N CYS A 149 -10.29 -9.43 -6.50
CA CYS A 149 -11.53 -9.65 -7.24
C CYS A 149 -12.52 -10.56 -6.48
N HIS A 150 -12.02 -11.51 -5.68
CA HIS A 150 -12.84 -12.45 -4.91
C HIS A 150 -13.41 -11.87 -3.60
N LYS A 151 -13.15 -10.61 -3.29
CA LYS A 151 -13.77 -9.91 -2.14
C LYS A 151 -15.02 -9.16 -2.61
N TRP A 152 -14.98 -7.86 -2.69
CA TRP A 152 -16.14 -7.00 -2.95
C TRP A 152 -16.63 -7.03 -4.40
N MET A 153 -15.76 -7.43 -5.33
CA MET A 153 -16.17 -7.67 -6.73
C MET A 153 -16.86 -9.03 -6.93
N MET A 154 -16.95 -9.86 -5.88
CA MET A 154 -17.67 -11.15 -5.87
C MET A 154 -17.22 -12.14 -6.95
N ALA A 155 -16.02 -12.00 -7.49
CA ALA A 155 -15.47 -12.97 -8.42
C ALA A 155 -15.13 -14.30 -7.70
N PRO A 156 -15.12 -15.45 -8.40
CA PRO A 156 -14.62 -16.68 -7.84
C PRO A 156 -13.20 -16.51 -7.28
N LYS A 157 -12.91 -17.22 -6.21
CA LYS A 157 -11.55 -17.28 -5.69
C LYS A 157 -10.71 -18.15 -6.64
N GLY A 158 -9.67 -17.55 -7.22
CA GLY A 158 -8.70 -18.25 -8.07
C GLY A 158 -7.58 -18.91 -7.28
#